data_68f60201261dd895ac0671dec5090643
#
_entry.id   68f60201261dd895ac0671dec5090643
#
_cell.length_a   1.000
_cell.length_b   1.000
_cell.length_c   1.000
_cell.angle_alpha   90.00
_cell.angle_beta   90.00
_cell.angle_gamma   90.00
#
_symmetry.space_group_name_H-M   'P 1'
#
loop_
_entity.id
_entity.type
_entity.pdbx_description
1 polymer ?
#
loop_
_entity_poly.entity_id
_entity_poly.type
_entity_poly.pdbx_seq_one_letter_code
_entity_poly.pdbx_strand_id
1 'polypeptide(L)'
;LQPNFRASGGYGKKFLNAGDLQWGKLMQDDITYGVNYLIEKGIANKDKVAIMGGSYGGYATLAGLAFTPNLYACGVDIVGPSNIFTLLESVPAYWESGRAYLYGMVGDPNTEEGKKRIREASPLFSADKIVKPLLIIQGANDPRVKKAEADQITVALRDKGKQVSYLLADDEGHGFRKPVNSMAMYAETEKFLAGILGGRYQQEMPENVAKRLKELTVDISKVTYEPAKSVKSAAALPKLSNNLKAQTLKYNLVIEVQGQTIPMSMSRTISQNGTNWTVKDIASGAMGEMVDEAEFTNDLAIVSRKMQQMGQNITTSFSKDKMSIDMKGNKMEVPFSGAYLCDGAGFDSVIAGLPLQKDYQLVFEVPDMTTMKAKMVTLKVLGNEMVNAKDCLKVEIKANENSNDNTTFWINPTTKMAEKMTQVIPAMGNAKMTVTRI
;
A
#
# COMPACT_ATOMS: atom_id res chain seq x y z
N LEU A 1 15.84 30.11 -0.55
CA LEU A 1 14.41 30.35 -0.66
C LEU A 1 13.63 29.12 -0.18
N GLN A 2 12.71 29.32 0.72
CA GLN A 2 11.72 28.30 1.15
C GLN A 2 10.33 28.93 1.02
N PRO A 3 9.65 28.77 -0.14
CA PRO A 3 8.37 29.41 -0.36
C PRO A 3 7.24 28.66 0.33
N ASN A 4 6.26 29.40 0.84
CA ASN A 4 4.96 28.85 1.20
C ASN A 4 4.07 28.93 -0.05
N PHE A 5 4.17 27.90 -0.90
CA PHE A 5 3.34 27.78 -2.09
C PHE A 5 1.88 27.46 -1.70
N ARG A 6 0.92 27.70 -2.60
CA ARG A 6 -0.48 27.33 -2.37
C ARG A 6 -0.60 25.87 -1.89
N ALA A 7 -1.59 25.55 -1.09
CA ALA A 7 -1.74 24.35 -0.29
C ALA A 7 -0.87 24.30 0.98
N SER A 8 -0.02 25.28 1.27
CA SER A 8 0.68 25.33 2.56
C SER A 8 -0.32 25.56 3.70
N GLY A 9 -0.14 24.81 4.81
CA GLY A 9 -0.94 24.95 6.02
C GLY A 9 -0.72 26.30 6.71
N GLY A 10 -1.68 26.71 7.58
CA GLY A 10 -1.56 27.93 8.38
C GLY A 10 -2.05 29.22 7.72
N TYR A 11 -2.39 29.21 6.43
CA TYR A 11 -2.83 30.40 5.66
C TYR A 11 -4.33 30.39 5.34
N GLY A 12 -5.10 29.57 6.03
CA GLY A 12 -6.54 29.44 5.88
C GLY A 12 -6.99 28.52 4.75
N LYS A 13 -8.28 28.13 4.81
CA LYS A 13 -8.86 27.11 3.94
C LYS A 13 -8.79 27.49 2.45
N LYS A 14 -8.99 28.76 2.10
CA LYS A 14 -8.91 29.22 0.71
C LYS A 14 -7.54 29.00 0.11
N PHE A 15 -6.47 29.27 0.87
CA PHE A 15 -5.10 29.07 0.43
C PHE A 15 -4.74 27.58 0.34
N LEU A 16 -5.23 26.78 1.29
CA LEU A 16 -5.09 25.33 1.28
C LEU A 16 -5.73 24.72 0.04
N ASN A 17 -7.01 25.01 -0.20
CA ASN A 17 -7.75 24.42 -1.33
C ASN A 17 -7.33 24.99 -2.70
N ALA A 18 -6.59 26.10 -2.75
CA ALA A 18 -6.00 26.60 -3.99
C ALA A 18 -4.97 25.65 -4.61
N GLY A 19 -4.52 24.64 -3.85
CA GLY A 19 -3.65 23.58 -4.32
C GLY A 19 -4.37 22.34 -4.88
N ASP A 20 -5.69 22.24 -4.75
CA ASP A 20 -6.46 21.11 -5.25
C ASP A 20 -6.29 20.97 -6.76
N LEU A 21 -5.87 19.77 -7.21
CA LEU A 21 -5.55 19.44 -8.61
C LEU A 21 -4.41 20.28 -9.21
N GLN A 22 -3.53 20.86 -8.36
CA GLN A 22 -2.43 21.74 -8.81
C GLN A 22 -1.03 21.14 -8.64
N TRP A 23 -0.90 19.86 -8.30
CA TRP A 23 0.40 19.19 -8.28
C TRP A 23 1.06 19.26 -9.65
N GLY A 24 2.33 19.70 -9.68
CA GLY A 24 3.11 19.89 -10.92
C GLY A 24 2.62 21.05 -11.83
N LYS A 25 1.65 21.83 -11.36
CA LYS A 25 1.07 22.99 -12.05
C LYS A 25 1.28 24.27 -11.21
N LEU A 26 0.22 24.93 -10.81
CA LEU A 26 0.31 26.22 -10.09
C LEU A 26 1.08 26.12 -8.76
N MET A 27 1.09 24.96 -8.08
CA MET A 27 1.95 24.76 -6.90
C MET A 27 3.43 24.81 -7.27
N GLN A 28 3.80 24.29 -8.45
CA GLN A 28 5.18 24.36 -8.97
C GLN A 28 5.48 25.76 -9.52
N ASP A 29 4.50 26.44 -10.13
CA ASP A 29 4.66 27.80 -10.62
C ASP A 29 4.96 28.78 -9.49
N ASP A 30 4.35 28.61 -8.31
CA ASP A 30 4.64 29.46 -7.14
C ASP A 30 6.13 29.37 -6.74
N ILE A 31 6.74 28.19 -6.84
CA ILE A 31 8.18 28.00 -6.61
C ILE A 31 9.00 28.67 -7.70
N THR A 32 8.61 28.46 -8.96
CA THR A 32 9.26 29.05 -10.15
C THR A 32 9.25 30.59 -10.10
N TYR A 33 8.11 31.18 -9.75
CA TYR A 33 7.99 32.64 -9.59
C TYR A 33 8.91 33.17 -8.49
N GLY A 34 8.99 32.46 -7.35
CA GLY A 34 9.91 32.83 -6.28
C GLY A 34 11.39 32.80 -6.71
N VAL A 35 11.79 31.80 -7.49
CA VAL A 35 13.16 31.70 -8.06
C VAL A 35 13.41 32.85 -9.04
N ASN A 36 12.51 33.09 -9.99
CA ASN A 36 12.65 34.13 -10.99
C ASN A 36 12.72 35.51 -10.32
N TYR A 37 11.91 35.78 -9.30
CA TYR A 37 11.97 37.00 -8.52
C TYR A 37 13.36 37.24 -7.91
N LEU A 38 14.00 36.22 -7.33
CA LEU A 38 15.32 36.34 -6.76
C LEU A 38 16.41 36.60 -7.83
N ILE A 39 16.26 35.98 -9.01
CA ILE A 39 17.15 36.20 -10.16
C ILE A 39 16.99 37.66 -10.66
N GLU A 40 15.78 38.13 -10.87
CA GLU A 40 15.48 39.49 -11.30
C GLU A 40 15.99 40.55 -10.33
N LYS A 41 15.97 40.27 -9.03
CA LYS A 41 16.57 41.16 -8.00
C LYS A 41 18.05 41.06 -7.88
N GLY A 42 18.75 40.24 -8.68
CA GLY A 42 20.19 40.03 -8.60
C GLY A 42 20.64 39.31 -7.33
N ILE A 43 19.74 38.71 -6.59
CA ILE A 43 20.02 37.93 -5.35
C ILE A 43 20.55 36.54 -5.69
N ALA A 44 19.98 35.90 -6.71
CA ALA A 44 20.34 34.56 -7.16
C ALA A 44 21.00 34.64 -8.56
N ASN A 45 22.08 33.87 -8.74
CA ASN A 45 22.66 33.67 -10.06
C ASN A 45 21.84 32.62 -10.83
N LYS A 46 21.26 33.01 -11.98
CA LYS A 46 20.38 32.14 -12.80
C LYS A 46 21.01 30.79 -13.18
N ASP A 47 22.33 30.73 -13.30
CA ASP A 47 23.04 29.51 -13.69
C ASP A 47 23.45 28.63 -12.49
N LYS A 48 23.16 29.08 -11.26
CA LYS A 48 23.59 28.44 -10.01
C LYS A 48 22.43 28.27 -9.02
N VAL A 49 21.28 27.87 -9.50
CA VAL A 49 20.10 27.55 -8.68
C VAL A 49 19.91 26.03 -8.60
N ALA A 50 19.91 25.49 -7.40
CA ALA A 50 19.49 24.11 -7.15
C ALA A 50 18.09 24.08 -6.55
N ILE A 51 17.36 22.97 -6.79
CA ILE A 51 16.10 22.68 -6.12
C ILE A 51 16.30 21.46 -5.21
N MET A 52 15.87 21.58 -3.93
CA MET A 52 16.01 20.51 -2.94
C MET A 52 14.79 20.49 -2.04
N GLY A 53 14.31 19.28 -1.71
CA GLY A 53 13.24 19.15 -0.77
C GLY A 53 12.97 17.71 -0.35
N GLY A 54 12.16 17.57 0.72
CA GLY A 54 11.74 16.28 1.28
C GLY A 54 10.26 16.01 1.09
N SER A 55 9.89 14.74 0.87
CA SER A 55 8.51 14.30 0.71
C SER A 55 7.81 15.01 -0.47
N TYR A 56 6.76 15.80 -0.24
CA TYR A 56 6.24 16.68 -1.29
C TYR A 56 7.32 17.59 -1.89
N GLY A 57 8.29 18.07 -1.09
CA GLY A 57 9.42 18.86 -1.59
C GLY A 57 10.35 18.05 -2.50
N GLY A 58 10.49 16.75 -2.27
CA GLY A 58 11.17 15.82 -3.19
C GLY A 58 10.42 15.68 -4.50
N TYR A 59 9.09 15.51 -4.45
CA TYR A 59 8.23 15.58 -5.63
C TYR A 59 8.42 16.91 -6.39
N ALA A 60 8.41 18.05 -5.68
CA ALA A 60 8.61 19.38 -6.28
C ALA A 60 9.99 19.50 -6.92
N THR A 61 11.02 18.85 -6.36
CA THR A 61 12.35 18.74 -6.96
C THR A 61 12.30 18.00 -8.29
N LEU A 62 11.70 16.82 -8.32
CA LEU A 62 11.53 16.04 -9.54
C LEU A 62 10.68 16.78 -10.59
N ALA A 63 9.57 17.40 -10.15
CA ALA A 63 8.70 18.21 -10.99
C ALA A 63 9.43 19.42 -11.56
N GLY A 64 10.24 20.12 -10.75
CA GLY A 64 11.05 21.23 -11.19
C GLY A 64 12.04 20.85 -12.29
N LEU A 65 12.75 19.72 -12.12
CA LEU A 65 13.69 19.23 -13.13
C LEU A 65 12.97 18.70 -14.39
N ALA A 66 11.76 18.15 -14.26
CA ALA A 66 11.00 17.59 -15.39
C ALA A 66 10.22 18.65 -16.16
N PHE A 67 9.59 19.61 -15.46
CA PHE A 67 8.63 20.54 -16.08
C PHE A 67 9.25 21.92 -16.36
N THR A 68 10.33 22.27 -15.64
CA THR A 68 11.13 23.49 -15.88
C THR A 68 12.61 23.16 -16.02
N PRO A 69 13.02 22.31 -17.00
CA PRO A 69 14.35 21.68 -17.06
C PRO A 69 15.53 22.64 -17.20
N ASN A 70 15.28 23.88 -17.60
CA ASN A 70 16.31 24.91 -17.79
C ASN A 70 16.47 25.86 -16.59
N LEU A 71 15.57 25.77 -15.59
CA LEU A 71 15.57 26.70 -14.46
C LEU A 71 16.63 26.36 -13.40
N TYR A 72 16.89 25.08 -13.21
CA TYR A 72 17.77 24.57 -12.16
C TYR A 72 19.05 23.97 -12.73
N ALA A 73 20.15 24.13 -12.01
CA ALA A 73 21.43 23.51 -12.33
C ALA A 73 21.48 22.03 -11.88
N CYS A 74 20.78 21.69 -10.79
CA CYS A 74 20.68 20.33 -10.26
C CYS A 74 19.50 20.21 -9.27
N GLY A 75 19.22 18.99 -8.83
CA GLY A 75 18.22 18.70 -7.81
C GLY A 75 18.68 17.71 -6.75
N VAL A 76 18.11 17.81 -5.55
CA VAL A 76 18.25 16.83 -4.46
C VAL A 76 16.85 16.42 -4.01
N ASP A 77 16.47 15.21 -4.35
CA ASP A 77 15.20 14.59 -3.99
C ASP A 77 15.37 13.74 -2.74
N ILE A 78 14.66 14.09 -1.66
CA ILE A 78 14.66 13.34 -0.41
C ILE A 78 13.28 12.74 -0.22
N VAL A 79 13.15 11.42 -0.34
CA VAL A 79 11.92 10.64 -0.15
C VAL A 79 10.72 11.20 -0.94
N GLY A 80 10.97 11.67 -2.17
CA GLY A 80 9.95 12.27 -3.04
C GLY A 80 9.22 11.22 -3.88
N PRO A 81 7.88 11.30 -4.02
CA PRO A 81 7.17 10.45 -4.95
C PRO A 81 7.44 10.86 -6.41
N SER A 82 7.80 9.91 -7.24
CA SER A 82 8.06 10.09 -8.67
C SER A 82 6.84 9.81 -9.54
N ASN A 83 5.91 8.99 -9.04
CA ASN A 83 4.72 8.51 -9.74
C ASN A 83 3.50 8.54 -8.81
N ILE A 84 2.57 9.44 -9.08
CA ILE A 84 1.40 9.62 -8.23
C ILE A 84 0.47 8.39 -8.27
N PHE A 85 0.45 7.58 -9.33
CA PHE A 85 -0.30 6.33 -9.34
C PHE A 85 0.19 5.38 -8.24
N THR A 86 1.49 5.08 -8.23
CA THR A 86 2.08 4.16 -7.26
C THR A 86 2.07 4.74 -5.84
N LEU A 87 2.16 6.07 -5.69
CA LEU A 87 1.93 6.73 -4.42
C LEU A 87 0.52 6.45 -3.89
N LEU A 88 -0.51 6.64 -4.70
CA LEU A 88 -1.91 6.39 -4.31
C LEU A 88 -2.19 4.91 -4.03
N GLU A 89 -1.56 3.99 -4.76
CA GLU A 89 -1.65 2.55 -4.52
C GLU A 89 -0.99 2.12 -3.20
N SER A 90 0.03 2.86 -2.77
CA SER A 90 0.83 2.55 -1.57
C SER A 90 0.43 3.33 -0.32
N VAL A 91 -0.70 4.05 -0.35
CA VAL A 91 -1.21 4.81 0.80
C VAL A 91 -1.31 3.91 2.03
N PRO A 92 -0.67 4.31 3.16
CA PRO A 92 -0.73 3.53 4.39
C PRO A 92 -2.16 3.38 4.92
N ALA A 93 -2.45 2.27 5.59
CA ALA A 93 -3.79 2.01 6.14
C ALA A 93 -4.33 3.12 7.06
N TYR A 94 -3.44 3.79 7.80
CA TYR A 94 -3.83 4.91 8.66
C TYR A 94 -4.18 6.21 7.90
N TRP A 95 -3.99 6.27 6.57
CA TRP A 95 -4.42 7.36 5.69
C TRP A 95 -5.65 6.98 4.86
N GLU A 96 -6.15 5.77 4.99
CA GLU A 96 -7.24 5.26 4.13
C GLU A 96 -8.50 6.12 4.23
N SER A 97 -8.85 6.59 5.43
CA SER A 97 -9.97 7.52 5.64
C SER A 97 -9.80 8.87 4.91
N GLY A 98 -8.56 9.24 4.58
CA GLY A 98 -8.20 10.44 3.82
C GLY A 98 -8.04 10.22 2.31
N ARG A 99 -8.25 9.02 1.79
CA ARG A 99 -8.02 8.70 0.37
C ARG A 99 -8.86 9.57 -0.57
N ALA A 100 -10.12 9.79 -0.25
CA ALA A 100 -11.00 10.69 -1.04
C ALA A 100 -10.45 12.12 -1.07
N TYR A 101 -9.88 12.60 0.03
CA TYR A 101 -9.23 13.90 0.09
C TYR A 101 -7.98 13.93 -0.80
N LEU A 102 -7.15 12.87 -0.78
CA LEU A 102 -5.99 12.76 -1.69
C LEU A 102 -6.42 12.79 -3.17
N TYR A 103 -7.51 12.10 -3.52
CA TYR A 103 -8.06 12.15 -4.88
C TYR A 103 -8.52 13.57 -5.27
N GLY A 104 -9.08 14.34 -4.32
CA GLY A 104 -9.40 15.74 -4.52
C GLY A 104 -8.17 16.61 -4.80
N MET A 105 -7.02 16.26 -4.22
CA MET A 105 -5.77 17.00 -4.39
C MET A 105 -5.05 16.70 -5.72
N VAL A 106 -5.04 15.43 -6.17
CA VAL A 106 -4.21 15.01 -7.30
C VAL A 106 -5.01 14.49 -8.51
N GLY A 107 -6.25 14.09 -8.31
CA GLY A 107 -7.13 13.45 -9.30
C GLY A 107 -7.55 12.06 -8.85
N ASP A 108 -8.75 11.64 -9.28
CA ASP A 108 -9.27 10.30 -9.01
C ASP A 108 -8.73 9.29 -10.04
N PRO A 109 -7.88 8.32 -9.63
CA PRO A 109 -7.33 7.33 -10.54
C PRO A 109 -8.36 6.37 -11.16
N ASN A 110 -9.62 6.41 -10.68
CA ASN A 110 -10.72 5.61 -11.23
C ASN A 110 -11.43 6.29 -12.41
N THR A 111 -11.14 7.57 -12.69
CA THR A 111 -11.72 8.32 -13.81
C THR A 111 -10.68 8.57 -14.89
N GLU A 112 -11.09 8.64 -16.16
CA GLU A 112 -10.17 8.91 -17.26
C GLU A 112 -9.52 10.30 -17.15
N GLU A 113 -10.28 11.32 -16.71
CA GLU A 113 -9.75 12.66 -16.47
C GLU A 113 -8.71 12.65 -15.33
N GLY A 114 -9.02 11.97 -14.23
CA GLY A 114 -8.08 11.83 -13.11
C GLY A 114 -6.82 11.07 -13.49
N LYS A 115 -6.92 9.97 -14.22
CA LYS A 115 -5.75 9.25 -14.77
C LYS A 115 -4.87 10.15 -15.62
N LYS A 116 -5.48 10.93 -16.50
CA LYS A 116 -4.75 11.90 -17.34
C LYS A 116 -4.00 12.91 -16.49
N ARG A 117 -4.67 13.53 -15.51
CA ARG A 117 -4.06 14.50 -14.57
C ARG A 117 -2.91 13.89 -13.78
N ILE A 118 -3.11 12.73 -13.19
CA ILE A 118 -2.10 12.01 -12.41
C ILE A 118 -0.88 11.72 -13.28
N ARG A 119 -1.09 11.26 -14.51
CA ARG A 119 0.00 10.98 -15.45
C ARG A 119 0.78 12.25 -15.80
N GLU A 120 0.09 13.34 -16.13
CA GLU A 120 0.71 14.64 -16.45
C GLU A 120 1.50 15.21 -15.28
N ALA A 121 1.01 15.02 -14.05
CA ALA A 121 1.63 15.51 -12.82
C ALA A 121 2.75 14.60 -12.28
N SER A 122 2.94 13.39 -12.81
CA SER A 122 3.96 12.46 -12.33
C SER A 122 5.29 12.65 -13.07
N PRO A 123 6.36 13.07 -12.39
CA PRO A 123 7.66 13.33 -13.02
C PRO A 123 8.24 12.12 -13.76
N LEU A 124 7.95 10.90 -13.31
CA LEU A 124 8.39 9.65 -13.94
C LEU A 124 8.06 9.60 -15.44
N PHE A 125 6.86 10.05 -15.83
CA PHE A 125 6.44 10.02 -17.24
C PHE A 125 7.04 11.14 -18.09
N SER A 126 7.82 12.04 -17.45
CA SER A 126 8.61 13.09 -18.09
C SER A 126 10.10 12.98 -17.76
N ALA A 127 10.59 11.79 -17.39
CA ALA A 127 11.98 11.54 -17.02
C ALA A 127 12.96 11.85 -18.17
N ASP A 128 12.52 11.77 -19.43
CA ASP A 128 13.29 12.19 -20.60
C ASP A 128 13.68 13.67 -20.58
N LYS A 129 12.85 14.52 -19.96
CA LYS A 129 13.07 15.96 -19.82
C LYS A 129 14.02 16.32 -18.69
N ILE A 130 14.28 15.43 -17.75
CA ILE A 130 15.26 15.62 -16.68
C ILE A 130 16.65 15.51 -17.28
N VAL A 131 17.28 16.66 -17.54
CA VAL A 131 18.61 16.76 -18.18
C VAL A 131 19.70 17.24 -17.23
N LYS A 132 19.33 17.60 -16.00
CA LYS A 132 20.24 18.09 -14.97
C LYS A 132 20.57 17.00 -13.96
N PRO A 133 21.76 17.06 -13.32
CA PRO A 133 22.14 16.09 -12.29
C PRO A 133 21.12 16.02 -11.15
N LEU A 134 20.86 14.81 -10.68
CA LEU A 134 19.92 14.53 -9.59
C LEU A 134 20.57 13.63 -8.55
N LEU A 135 20.46 14.01 -7.27
CA LEU A 135 20.75 13.16 -6.12
C LEU A 135 19.42 12.71 -5.50
N ILE A 136 19.23 11.39 -5.39
CA ILE A 136 18.05 10.77 -4.76
C ILE A 136 18.48 10.21 -3.41
N ILE A 137 17.64 10.40 -2.38
CA ILE A 137 17.87 9.97 -1.01
C ILE A 137 16.61 9.29 -0.51
N GLN A 138 16.71 8.01 -0.07
CA GLN A 138 15.55 7.20 0.29
C GLN A 138 15.83 6.32 1.50
N GLY A 139 14.84 6.23 2.41
CA GLY A 139 14.81 5.20 3.45
C GLY A 139 14.10 3.95 2.95
N ALA A 140 14.71 2.77 3.10
CA ALA A 140 14.15 1.52 2.60
C ALA A 140 12.84 1.12 3.27
N ASN A 141 12.64 1.54 4.54
CA ASN A 141 11.46 1.22 5.34
C ASN A 141 10.44 2.38 5.37
N ASP A 142 10.45 3.26 4.36
CA ASP A 142 9.52 4.38 4.30
C ASP A 142 8.07 3.88 4.17
N PRO A 143 7.18 4.17 5.15
CA PRO A 143 5.80 3.74 5.11
C PRO A 143 4.91 4.62 4.22
N ARG A 144 5.35 5.84 3.88
CA ARG A 144 4.58 6.87 3.17
C ARG A 144 4.93 6.93 1.69
N VAL A 145 6.22 7.05 1.39
CA VAL A 145 6.77 7.08 0.03
C VAL A 145 7.67 5.86 -0.12
N LYS A 146 7.15 4.82 -0.73
CA LYS A 146 7.85 3.54 -0.83
C LYS A 146 9.17 3.68 -1.59
N LYS A 147 10.17 2.85 -1.21
CA LYS A 147 11.45 2.72 -1.93
C LYS A 147 11.26 2.60 -3.45
N ALA A 148 10.18 1.97 -3.88
CA ALA A 148 9.81 1.82 -5.29
C ALA A 148 9.70 3.17 -6.04
N GLU A 149 9.36 4.28 -5.35
CA GLU A 149 9.31 5.61 -5.96
C GLU A 149 10.71 6.09 -6.39
N ALA A 150 11.70 5.90 -5.53
CA ALA A 150 13.10 6.21 -5.83
C ALA A 150 13.69 5.25 -6.86
N ASP A 151 13.38 3.94 -6.76
CA ASP A 151 13.89 2.94 -7.69
C ASP A 151 13.41 3.19 -9.12
N GLN A 152 12.10 3.42 -9.32
CA GLN A 152 11.51 3.59 -10.66
C GLN A 152 12.06 4.82 -11.39
N ILE A 153 12.24 5.95 -10.71
CA ILE A 153 12.83 7.15 -11.34
C ILE A 153 14.33 6.98 -11.58
N THR A 154 15.05 6.31 -10.68
CA THR A 154 16.46 5.98 -10.87
C THR A 154 16.67 5.13 -12.12
N VAL A 155 15.89 4.06 -12.28
CA VAL A 155 15.91 3.19 -13.47
C VAL A 155 15.58 3.98 -14.72
N ALA A 156 14.51 4.78 -14.70
CA ALA A 156 14.07 5.57 -15.84
C ALA A 156 15.13 6.59 -16.29
N LEU A 157 15.86 7.19 -15.35
CA LEU A 157 16.94 8.15 -15.64
C LEU A 157 18.20 7.43 -16.14
N ARG A 158 18.64 6.38 -15.45
CA ARG A 158 19.79 5.56 -15.85
C ARG A 158 19.65 5.05 -17.28
N ASP A 159 18.51 4.44 -17.60
CA ASP A 159 18.27 3.83 -18.92
C ASP A 159 18.20 4.88 -20.06
N LYS A 160 18.01 6.15 -19.69
CA LYS A 160 18.10 7.29 -20.60
C LYS A 160 19.48 7.99 -20.59
N GLY A 161 20.47 7.41 -19.90
CA GLY A 161 21.84 7.96 -19.80
C GLY A 161 21.90 9.29 -19.05
N LYS A 162 20.94 9.56 -18.12
CA LYS A 162 20.93 10.79 -17.32
C LYS A 162 21.82 10.64 -16.09
N GLN A 163 22.36 11.76 -15.62
CA GLN A 163 23.21 11.77 -14.42
C GLN A 163 22.34 11.70 -13.15
N VAL A 164 22.39 10.57 -12.50
CA VAL A 164 21.66 10.30 -11.25
C VAL A 164 22.57 9.61 -10.24
N SER A 165 22.49 10.05 -8.97
CA SER A 165 23.14 9.41 -7.81
C SER A 165 22.05 9.01 -6.83
N TYR A 166 22.29 7.93 -6.07
CA TYR A 166 21.26 7.38 -5.18
C TYR A 166 21.88 6.96 -3.83
N LEU A 167 21.33 7.49 -2.73
CA LEU A 167 21.60 7.05 -1.37
C LEU A 167 20.38 6.31 -0.82
N LEU A 168 20.60 5.09 -0.33
CA LEU A 168 19.55 4.25 0.28
C LEU A 168 20.00 3.83 1.68
N ALA A 169 19.20 4.13 2.70
CA ALA A 169 19.40 3.63 4.04
C ALA A 169 18.41 2.50 4.33
N ASP A 170 18.92 1.30 4.54
CA ASP A 170 18.17 0.07 4.85
C ASP A 170 17.49 0.11 6.23
N ASP A 171 17.94 0.99 7.10
CA ASP A 171 17.53 1.14 8.49
C ASP A 171 16.78 2.46 8.77
N GLU A 172 16.36 3.19 7.73
CA GLU A 172 15.59 4.45 7.82
C GLU A 172 14.20 4.34 7.19
N GLY A 173 13.32 5.23 7.65
CA GLY A 173 11.95 5.39 7.15
C GLY A 173 11.78 6.64 6.30
N HIS A 174 10.75 7.47 6.61
CA HIS A 174 10.45 8.71 5.89
C HIS A 174 11.44 9.83 6.28
N GLY A 175 12.59 9.81 5.61
CA GLY A 175 13.74 10.66 5.88
C GLY A 175 14.75 10.01 6.84
N PHE A 176 15.99 10.52 6.80
CA PHE A 176 17.09 10.03 7.64
C PHE A 176 17.03 10.69 9.02
N ARG A 177 16.98 9.90 10.08
CA ARG A 177 16.87 10.37 11.47
C ARG A 177 18.03 9.91 12.35
N LYS A 178 18.69 8.80 12.00
CA LYS A 178 19.86 8.33 12.73
C LYS A 178 21.01 9.30 12.49
N PRO A 179 21.70 9.78 13.53
CA PRO A 179 22.73 10.83 13.40
C PRO A 179 23.79 10.52 12.34
N VAL A 180 24.33 9.31 12.30
CA VAL A 180 25.36 8.92 11.33
C VAL A 180 24.83 8.93 9.89
N ASN A 181 23.57 8.50 9.68
CA ASN A 181 22.90 8.53 8.36
C ASN A 181 22.67 9.98 7.91
N SER A 182 22.16 10.83 8.82
CA SER A 182 21.93 12.24 8.54
C SER A 182 23.24 12.98 8.20
N MET A 183 24.32 12.73 8.96
CA MET A 183 25.63 13.32 8.66
C MET A 183 26.16 12.87 7.30
N ALA A 184 26.08 11.59 6.97
CA ALA A 184 26.49 11.06 5.67
C ALA A 184 25.67 11.66 4.52
N MET A 185 24.33 11.78 4.71
CA MET A 185 23.44 12.42 3.76
C MET A 185 23.81 13.87 3.49
N TYR A 186 24.02 14.66 4.53
CA TYR A 186 24.39 16.08 4.38
C TYR A 186 25.77 16.24 3.77
N ALA A 187 26.75 15.42 4.14
CA ALA A 187 28.09 15.46 3.54
C ALA A 187 28.06 15.21 2.04
N GLU A 188 27.31 14.20 1.58
CA GLU A 188 27.15 13.96 0.14
C GLU A 188 26.34 15.05 -0.55
N THR A 189 25.29 15.58 0.08
CA THR A 189 24.49 16.68 -0.44
C THR A 189 25.35 17.93 -0.65
N GLU A 190 26.18 18.33 0.34
CA GLU A 190 27.08 19.45 0.22
C GLU A 190 28.11 19.26 -0.92
N LYS A 191 28.72 18.09 -0.99
CA LYS A 191 29.66 17.72 -2.03
C LYS A 191 29.03 17.76 -3.42
N PHE A 192 27.83 17.18 -3.58
CA PHE A 192 27.07 17.19 -4.82
C PHE A 192 26.76 18.62 -5.27
N LEU A 193 26.22 19.45 -4.38
CA LEU A 193 25.92 20.86 -4.68
C LEU A 193 27.14 21.67 -5.00
N ALA A 194 28.24 21.54 -4.23
CA ALA A 194 29.50 22.27 -4.48
C ALA A 194 30.13 21.90 -5.82
N GLY A 195 30.03 20.62 -6.22
CA GLY A 195 30.54 20.16 -7.52
C GLY A 195 29.83 20.78 -8.72
N ILE A 196 28.58 21.20 -8.57
CA ILE A 196 27.76 21.75 -9.67
C ILE A 196 27.65 23.27 -9.58
N LEU A 197 27.38 23.80 -8.39
CA LEU A 197 27.17 25.23 -8.19
C LEU A 197 28.50 25.99 -7.94
N GLY A 198 29.53 25.24 -7.59
CA GLY A 198 30.76 25.78 -7.04
C GLY A 198 30.60 26.15 -5.56
N GLY A 199 31.68 26.53 -4.93
CA GLY A 199 31.71 26.85 -3.51
C GLY A 199 32.44 25.79 -2.70
N ARG A 200 32.38 25.91 -1.39
CA ARG A 200 33.04 25.00 -0.45
C ARG A 200 32.10 23.92 0.04
N TYR A 201 32.64 22.80 0.44
CA TYR A 201 31.96 21.75 1.22
C TYR A 201 32.96 21.23 2.27
N GLN A 202 32.47 20.55 3.30
CA GLN A 202 33.32 19.91 4.30
C GLN A 202 34.04 18.71 3.66
N GLN A 203 35.37 18.81 3.51
CA GLN A 203 36.15 17.75 2.85
C GLN A 203 36.43 16.55 3.76
N GLU A 204 36.68 16.83 5.04
CA GLU A 204 36.94 15.81 6.05
C GLU A 204 35.67 15.43 6.74
N MET A 205 35.48 14.14 6.98
CA MET A 205 34.38 13.60 7.75
C MET A 205 34.89 12.52 8.73
N PRO A 206 34.21 12.31 9.86
CA PRO A 206 34.55 11.20 10.77
C PRO A 206 34.54 9.87 10.05
N GLU A 207 35.44 8.96 10.43
CA GLU A 207 35.60 7.65 9.77
C GLU A 207 34.32 6.85 9.72
N ASN A 208 33.54 6.85 10.80
CA ASN A 208 32.23 6.18 10.85
C ASN A 208 31.22 6.77 9.85
N VAL A 209 31.25 8.09 9.62
CA VAL A 209 30.41 8.77 8.62
C VAL A 209 30.86 8.42 7.21
N ALA A 210 32.17 8.44 6.94
CA ALA A 210 32.73 8.08 5.64
C ALA A 210 32.41 6.61 5.29
N LYS A 211 32.56 5.69 6.24
CA LYS A 211 32.19 4.31 6.09
C LYS A 211 30.69 4.18 5.78
N ARG A 212 29.85 4.86 6.56
CA ARG A 212 28.39 4.79 6.37
C ARG A 212 27.96 5.37 5.03
N LEU A 213 28.54 6.48 4.59
CA LEU A 213 28.26 7.06 3.27
C LEU A 213 28.52 6.04 2.15
N LYS A 214 29.63 5.31 2.23
CA LYS A 214 29.93 4.25 1.28
C LYS A 214 28.89 3.13 1.28
N GLU A 215 28.37 2.76 2.45
CA GLU A 215 27.30 1.74 2.58
C GLU A 215 25.96 2.26 2.01
N LEU A 216 25.64 3.53 2.21
CA LEU A 216 24.42 4.16 1.69
C LEU A 216 24.43 4.37 0.18
N THR A 217 25.63 4.47 -0.44
CA THR A 217 25.76 4.75 -1.87
C THR A 217 25.39 3.54 -2.70
N VAL A 218 24.34 3.68 -3.51
CA VAL A 218 23.81 2.61 -4.34
C VAL A 218 24.52 2.55 -5.68
N ASP A 219 24.92 1.36 -6.09
CA ASP A 219 25.31 1.09 -7.48
C ASP A 219 24.04 1.07 -8.35
N ILE A 220 23.77 2.18 -9.03
CA ILE A 220 22.54 2.36 -9.83
C ILE A 220 22.42 1.35 -10.97
N SER A 221 23.54 0.75 -11.42
CA SER A 221 23.51 -0.27 -12.48
C SER A 221 22.76 -1.54 -12.03
N LYS A 222 22.67 -1.77 -10.72
CA LYS A 222 22.03 -2.91 -10.09
C LYS A 222 20.59 -2.62 -9.62
N VAL A 223 20.17 -1.36 -9.66
CA VAL A 223 18.80 -1.01 -9.29
C VAL A 223 17.85 -1.58 -10.33
N THR A 224 16.87 -2.33 -9.86
CA THR A 224 15.78 -2.88 -10.68
C THR A 224 14.45 -2.35 -10.18
N TYR A 225 13.55 -2.09 -11.09
CA TYR A 225 12.16 -1.79 -10.80
C TYR A 225 11.28 -2.58 -11.76
N GLU A 226 10.49 -3.46 -11.20
CA GLU A 226 9.41 -4.09 -11.95
C GLU A 226 8.11 -3.39 -11.49
N PRO A 227 7.36 -2.74 -12.40
CA PRO A 227 6.02 -2.26 -12.08
C PRO A 227 5.22 -3.41 -11.48
N ALA A 228 4.50 -3.15 -10.40
CA ALA A 228 3.54 -4.13 -9.91
C ALA A 228 2.70 -4.55 -11.10
N LYS A 229 2.81 -5.81 -11.51
CA LYS A 229 1.99 -6.35 -12.61
C LYS A 229 0.56 -6.07 -12.18
N SER A 230 -0.22 -5.39 -13.02
CA SER A 230 -1.65 -5.26 -12.80
C SER A 230 -2.22 -6.67 -12.79
N VAL A 231 -2.35 -7.22 -11.61
CA VAL A 231 -2.85 -8.56 -11.41
C VAL A 231 -4.35 -8.45 -11.68
N LYS A 232 -4.80 -8.97 -12.80
CA LYS A 232 -6.24 -9.03 -13.08
C LYS A 232 -6.82 -10.19 -12.28
N SER A 233 -7.98 -10.00 -11.67
CA SER A 233 -8.71 -11.11 -11.08
C SER A 233 -9.02 -12.15 -12.16
N ALA A 234 -9.12 -13.42 -11.76
CA ALA A 234 -9.60 -14.45 -12.65
C ALA A 234 -10.99 -14.04 -13.19
N ALA A 235 -11.28 -14.35 -14.46
CA ALA A 235 -12.60 -14.05 -15.03
C ALA A 235 -13.73 -14.80 -14.31
N ALA A 236 -13.43 -16.01 -13.78
CA ALA A 236 -14.31 -16.84 -12.97
C ALA A 236 -13.48 -17.68 -11.99
N LEU A 237 -14.08 -18.07 -10.88
CA LEU A 237 -13.50 -19.07 -9.97
C LEU A 237 -13.40 -20.42 -10.68
N PRO A 238 -12.39 -21.25 -10.37
CA PRO A 238 -12.39 -22.65 -10.75
C PRO A 238 -13.58 -23.35 -10.05
N LYS A 239 -13.99 -24.51 -10.58
CA LYS A 239 -15.04 -25.30 -9.96
C LYS A 239 -14.63 -25.67 -8.53
N LEU A 240 -15.42 -25.28 -7.56
CA LEU A 240 -15.20 -25.58 -6.15
C LEU A 240 -15.74 -26.97 -5.81
N SER A 241 -15.02 -27.69 -4.95
CA SER A 241 -15.47 -28.96 -4.39
C SER A 241 -16.14 -28.72 -3.05
N ASN A 242 -17.43 -28.99 -2.96
CA ASN A 242 -18.15 -28.86 -1.69
C ASN A 242 -17.80 -30.02 -0.77
N ASN A 243 -17.21 -29.73 0.38
CA ASN A 243 -16.84 -30.68 1.41
C ASN A 243 -17.55 -30.39 2.75
N LEU A 244 -18.57 -29.52 2.74
CA LEU A 244 -19.34 -29.20 3.93
C LEU A 244 -20.10 -30.43 4.42
N LYS A 245 -20.13 -30.60 5.74
CA LYS A 245 -20.91 -31.62 6.43
C LYS A 245 -21.61 -30.98 7.63
N ALA A 246 -22.86 -31.32 7.87
CA ALA A 246 -23.60 -30.83 9.02
C ALA A 246 -22.90 -31.29 10.31
N GLN A 247 -22.40 -30.34 11.08
CA GLN A 247 -21.63 -30.58 12.30
C GLN A 247 -21.44 -29.29 13.12
N THR A 248 -21.03 -29.45 14.38
CA THR A 248 -20.58 -28.34 15.22
C THR A 248 -19.12 -28.56 15.56
N LEU A 249 -18.31 -27.49 15.37
CA LEU A 249 -16.87 -27.47 15.62
C LEU A 249 -16.55 -26.42 16.68
N LYS A 250 -15.47 -26.64 17.40
CA LYS A 250 -14.96 -25.72 18.42
C LYS A 250 -13.55 -25.25 18.06
N TYR A 251 -13.26 -24.02 18.40
CA TYR A 251 -11.97 -23.37 18.13
C TYR A 251 -11.53 -22.52 19.34
N ASN A 252 -10.23 -22.45 19.55
CA ASN A 252 -9.60 -21.40 20.34
C ASN A 252 -9.35 -20.21 19.42
N LEU A 253 -9.77 -19.01 19.84
CA LEU A 253 -9.50 -17.76 19.15
C LEU A 253 -8.66 -16.87 20.07
N VAL A 254 -7.59 -16.31 19.56
CA VAL A 254 -6.68 -15.42 20.30
C VAL A 254 -6.45 -14.18 19.46
N ILE A 255 -6.61 -13.02 20.07
CA ILE A 255 -6.28 -11.71 19.47
C ILE A 255 -5.10 -11.11 20.21
N GLU A 256 -4.02 -10.83 19.50
CA GLU A 256 -2.82 -10.15 20.02
C GLU A 256 -2.82 -8.72 19.49
N VAL A 257 -2.93 -7.74 20.39
CA VAL A 257 -2.94 -6.31 20.05
C VAL A 257 -2.15 -5.52 21.06
N GLN A 258 -1.20 -4.69 20.60
CA GLN A 258 -0.37 -3.80 21.44
C GLN A 258 0.29 -4.52 22.65
N GLY A 259 0.74 -5.75 22.45
CA GLY A 259 1.37 -6.56 23.51
C GLY A 259 0.40 -7.25 24.47
N GLN A 260 -0.91 -7.07 24.27
CA GLN A 260 -1.95 -7.76 25.05
C GLN A 260 -2.47 -8.97 24.28
N THR A 261 -2.76 -10.04 24.99
CA THR A 261 -3.36 -11.27 24.47
C THR A 261 -4.78 -11.40 25.00
N ILE A 262 -5.75 -11.46 24.10
CA ILE A 262 -7.17 -11.59 24.42
C ILE A 262 -7.66 -12.97 23.97
N PRO A 263 -7.85 -13.92 24.89
CA PRO A 263 -8.40 -15.23 24.57
C PRO A 263 -9.91 -15.15 24.39
N MET A 264 -10.42 -15.89 23.43
CA MET A 264 -11.84 -16.08 23.14
C MET A 264 -12.13 -17.53 22.77
N SER A 265 -13.34 -17.99 22.95
CA SER A 265 -13.80 -19.25 22.40
C SER A 265 -14.65 -19.01 21.14
N MET A 266 -14.57 -19.90 20.16
CA MET A 266 -15.42 -19.85 18.98
C MET A 266 -16.06 -21.20 18.73
N SER A 267 -17.36 -21.20 18.44
CA SER A 267 -18.10 -22.35 17.95
C SER A 267 -18.58 -22.09 16.52
N ARG A 268 -18.45 -23.09 15.67
CA ARG A 268 -18.97 -23.09 14.29
C ARG A 268 -20.02 -24.16 14.15
N THR A 269 -21.21 -23.77 13.69
CA THR A 269 -22.24 -24.68 13.29
C THR A 269 -22.42 -24.67 11.77
N ILE A 270 -22.29 -25.83 11.16
CA ILE A 270 -22.53 -26.03 9.73
C ILE A 270 -23.85 -26.84 9.60
N SER A 271 -24.80 -26.32 8.85
CA SER A 271 -26.07 -26.96 8.59
C SER A 271 -26.50 -26.85 7.14
N GLN A 272 -27.32 -27.75 6.68
CA GLN A 272 -27.89 -27.73 5.34
C GLN A 272 -29.38 -27.38 5.43
N ASN A 273 -29.79 -26.41 4.61
CA ASN A 273 -31.17 -26.00 4.49
C ASN A 273 -31.61 -26.08 3.01
N GLY A 274 -32.36 -27.14 2.67
CA GLY A 274 -32.66 -27.43 1.28
C GLY A 274 -31.41 -27.70 0.45
N THR A 275 -31.19 -26.91 -0.59
CA THR A 275 -30.00 -26.99 -1.45
C THR A 275 -28.83 -26.12 -0.97
N ASN A 276 -29.07 -25.28 0.03
CA ASN A 276 -28.07 -24.34 0.54
C ASN A 276 -27.42 -24.82 1.85
N TRP A 277 -26.24 -24.30 2.10
CA TRP A 277 -25.47 -24.53 3.31
C TRP A 277 -25.38 -23.24 4.12
N THR A 278 -25.51 -23.37 5.44
CA THR A 278 -25.29 -22.25 6.38
C THR A 278 -24.09 -22.58 7.25
N VAL A 279 -23.17 -21.63 7.35
CA VAL A 279 -22.05 -21.67 8.29
C VAL A 279 -22.23 -20.50 9.25
N LYS A 280 -22.32 -20.83 10.55
CA LYS A 280 -22.52 -19.85 11.62
C LYS A 280 -21.39 -19.95 12.63
N ASP A 281 -20.67 -18.87 12.79
CA ASP A 281 -19.60 -18.70 13.78
C ASP A 281 -20.09 -17.82 14.93
N ILE A 282 -19.88 -18.28 16.15
CA ILE A 282 -20.15 -17.52 17.38
C ILE A 282 -18.85 -17.46 18.15
N ALA A 283 -18.28 -16.26 18.29
CA ALA A 283 -17.10 -16.00 19.09
C ALA A 283 -17.51 -15.27 20.37
N SER A 284 -17.04 -15.75 21.53
CA SER A 284 -17.39 -15.21 22.84
C SER A 284 -16.15 -15.03 23.70
N GLY A 285 -16.07 -13.92 24.43
CA GLY A 285 -14.95 -13.59 25.30
C GLY A 285 -15.06 -12.20 25.93
N ALA A 286 -13.95 -11.65 26.39
CA ALA A 286 -13.92 -10.34 27.06
C ALA A 286 -14.43 -9.19 26.17
N MET A 287 -14.41 -9.34 24.86
CA MET A 287 -14.92 -8.36 23.89
C MET A 287 -16.43 -8.50 23.59
N GLY A 288 -17.13 -9.35 24.33
CA GLY A 288 -18.54 -9.68 24.11
C GLY A 288 -18.73 -10.85 23.16
N GLU A 289 -19.94 -10.96 22.63
CA GLU A 289 -20.31 -11.99 21.64
C GLU A 289 -20.33 -11.37 20.24
N MET A 290 -19.76 -12.09 19.29
CA MET A 290 -19.80 -11.79 17.86
C MET A 290 -20.41 -12.98 17.13
N VAL A 291 -21.39 -12.70 16.27
CA VAL A 291 -22.02 -13.71 15.42
C VAL A 291 -21.78 -13.36 13.97
N ASP A 292 -21.31 -14.33 13.20
CA ASP A 292 -21.12 -14.23 11.76
C ASP A 292 -21.76 -15.46 11.11
N GLU A 293 -22.73 -15.26 10.23
CA GLU A 293 -23.50 -16.31 9.60
C GLU A 293 -23.54 -16.09 8.09
N ALA A 294 -23.03 -17.04 7.33
CA ALA A 294 -23.00 -16.99 5.87
C ALA A 294 -23.79 -18.16 5.26
N GLU A 295 -24.49 -17.88 4.17
CA GLU A 295 -25.24 -18.85 3.38
C GLU A 295 -24.54 -19.05 2.02
N PHE A 296 -24.41 -20.32 1.63
CA PHE A 296 -23.76 -20.74 0.40
C PHE A 296 -24.66 -21.67 -0.41
N THR A 297 -24.57 -21.60 -1.73
CA THR A 297 -25.14 -22.63 -2.62
C THR A 297 -24.39 -23.96 -2.45
N ASN A 298 -24.89 -25.03 -3.06
CA ASN A 298 -24.18 -26.31 -3.09
C ASN A 298 -22.81 -26.24 -3.79
N ASP A 299 -22.62 -25.28 -4.70
CA ASP A 299 -21.35 -25.03 -5.37
C ASP A 299 -20.44 -24.03 -4.59
N LEU A 300 -20.73 -23.77 -3.32
CA LEU A 300 -20.02 -22.87 -2.43
C LEU A 300 -19.99 -21.38 -2.90
N ALA A 301 -20.91 -20.98 -3.79
CA ALA A 301 -21.12 -19.57 -4.06
C ALA A 301 -21.85 -18.92 -2.89
N ILE A 302 -21.34 -17.80 -2.41
CA ILE A 302 -21.98 -17.06 -1.31
C ILE A 302 -23.29 -16.42 -1.78
N VAL A 303 -24.33 -16.56 -0.96
CA VAL A 303 -25.68 -16.01 -1.20
C VAL A 303 -25.92 -14.80 -0.31
N SER A 304 -25.64 -14.95 0.99
CA SER A 304 -25.85 -13.90 1.98
C SER A 304 -24.90 -14.06 3.16
N ARG A 305 -24.70 -12.96 3.91
CA ARG A 305 -23.96 -12.97 5.17
C ARG A 305 -24.64 -12.02 6.15
N LYS A 306 -24.74 -12.43 7.40
CA LYS A 306 -25.26 -11.63 8.52
C LYS A 306 -24.21 -11.57 9.60
N MET A 307 -23.83 -10.36 9.99
CA MET A 307 -22.86 -10.11 11.06
C MET A 307 -23.53 -9.34 12.19
N GLN A 308 -23.30 -9.77 13.40
CA GLN A 308 -23.72 -9.07 14.61
C GLN A 308 -22.51 -8.87 15.51
N GLN A 309 -22.18 -7.60 15.76
CA GLN A 309 -21.06 -7.21 16.61
C GLN A 309 -21.37 -5.88 17.30
N MET A 310 -21.13 -5.79 18.61
CA MET A 310 -21.31 -4.57 19.40
C MET A 310 -22.69 -3.89 19.19
N GLY A 311 -23.76 -4.71 19.08
CA GLY A 311 -25.12 -4.21 18.87
C GLY A 311 -25.43 -3.69 17.47
N GLN A 312 -24.50 -3.86 16.52
CA GLN A 312 -24.74 -3.56 15.10
C GLN A 312 -25.05 -4.85 14.33
N ASN A 313 -26.06 -4.77 13.47
CA ASN A 313 -26.42 -5.84 12.54
C ASN A 313 -26.11 -5.36 11.13
N ILE A 314 -25.32 -6.14 10.41
CA ILE A 314 -24.98 -5.90 9.00
C ILE A 314 -25.48 -7.11 8.22
N THR A 315 -26.27 -6.88 7.20
CA THR A 315 -26.71 -7.94 6.28
C THR A 315 -26.16 -7.63 4.89
N THR A 316 -25.57 -8.63 4.26
CA THR A 316 -25.09 -8.52 2.89
C THR A 316 -25.75 -9.59 2.03
N SER A 317 -26.01 -9.27 0.78
CA SER A 317 -26.45 -10.21 -0.24
C SER A 317 -25.55 -10.12 -1.47
N PHE A 318 -25.39 -11.22 -2.17
CA PHE A 318 -24.44 -11.34 -3.26
C PHE A 318 -25.14 -11.68 -4.57
N SER A 319 -24.71 -11.05 -5.65
CA SER A 319 -25.06 -11.37 -7.02
C SER A 319 -23.80 -11.65 -7.83
N LYS A 320 -23.95 -11.95 -9.11
CA LYS A 320 -22.81 -12.29 -10.00
C LYS A 320 -21.74 -11.19 -10.05
N ASP A 321 -22.10 -9.94 -9.89
CA ASP A 321 -21.29 -8.77 -10.19
C ASP A 321 -21.21 -7.76 -9.04
N LYS A 322 -21.89 -8.01 -7.92
CA LYS A 322 -21.86 -7.10 -6.78
C LYS A 322 -22.28 -7.73 -5.45
N MET A 323 -21.82 -7.12 -4.38
CA MET A 323 -22.35 -7.27 -3.04
C MET A 323 -23.23 -6.07 -2.69
N SER A 324 -24.42 -6.32 -2.18
CA SER A 324 -25.31 -5.30 -1.60
C SER A 324 -25.27 -5.41 -0.08
N ILE A 325 -25.16 -4.27 0.61
CA ILE A 325 -25.02 -4.17 2.06
C ILE A 325 -26.20 -3.39 2.59
N ASP A 326 -26.83 -3.89 3.64
CA ASP A 326 -27.86 -3.19 4.40
C ASP A 326 -27.38 -2.97 5.84
N MET A 327 -27.21 -1.70 6.22
CA MET A 327 -26.92 -1.27 7.58
C MET A 327 -28.04 -0.36 8.07
N LYS A 328 -28.99 -0.93 8.79
CA LYS A 328 -30.15 -0.19 9.35
C LYS A 328 -30.94 0.61 8.30
N GLY A 329 -31.17 0.02 7.13
CA GLY A 329 -31.90 0.67 6.02
C GLY A 329 -31.07 1.49 5.06
N ASN A 330 -29.78 1.74 5.36
CA ASN A 330 -28.86 2.35 4.41
C ASN A 330 -28.27 1.25 3.52
N LYS A 331 -28.62 1.30 2.24
CA LYS A 331 -28.15 0.33 1.25
C LYS A 331 -26.94 0.89 0.49
N MET A 332 -25.91 0.07 0.40
CA MET A 332 -24.66 0.38 -0.33
C MET A 332 -24.32 -0.81 -1.23
N GLU A 333 -23.52 -0.60 -2.26
CA GLU A 333 -23.12 -1.65 -3.19
C GLU A 333 -21.61 -1.64 -3.40
N VAL A 334 -21.03 -2.84 -3.52
CA VAL A 334 -19.64 -3.06 -3.89
C VAL A 334 -19.64 -3.87 -5.19
N PRO A 335 -19.28 -3.25 -6.32
CA PRO A 335 -19.20 -3.96 -7.60
C PRO A 335 -17.96 -4.83 -7.67
N PHE A 336 -18.04 -5.96 -8.37
CA PHE A 336 -16.95 -6.85 -8.72
C PHE A 336 -16.68 -6.81 -10.21
N SER A 337 -15.41 -6.87 -10.60
CA SER A 337 -14.97 -6.88 -12.01
C SER A 337 -14.57 -8.26 -12.51
N GLY A 338 -14.42 -9.23 -11.61
CA GLY A 338 -14.01 -10.60 -11.92
C GLY A 338 -14.46 -11.61 -10.86
N ALA A 339 -13.70 -12.68 -10.72
CA ALA A 339 -13.94 -13.68 -9.69
C ALA A 339 -13.81 -13.07 -8.30
N TYR A 340 -14.76 -13.31 -7.44
CA TYR A 340 -14.75 -12.81 -6.06
C TYR A 340 -15.03 -13.92 -5.05
N LEU A 341 -14.52 -13.73 -3.83
CA LEU A 341 -14.85 -14.50 -2.63
C LEU A 341 -15.11 -13.52 -1.49
N CYS A 342 -15.92 -13.93 -0.52
CA CYS A 342 -16.20 -13.14 0.68
C CYS A 342 -15.51 -13.77 1.87
N ASP A 343 -14.77 -12.99 2.64
CA ASP A 343 -14.22 -13.37 3.94
C ASP A 343 -15.32 -13.59 4.99
N GLY A 344 -14.99 -14.14 6.15
CA GLY A 344 -15.89 -14.39 7.27
C GLY A 344 -16.27 -15.85 7.45
N ALA A 345 -17.47 -16.10 8.00
CA ALA A 345 -17.94 -17.45 8.30
C ALA A 345 -17.92 -18.35 7.06
N GLY A 346 -17.23 -19.49 7.14
CA GLY A 346 -17.13 -20.45 6.04
C GLY A 346 -16.11 -20.11 4.94
N PHE A 347 -15.39 -19.00 5.02
CA PHE A 347 -14.38 -18.62 4.02
C PHE A 347 -13.29 -19.69 3.85
N ASP A 348 -12.80 -20.24 4.96
CA ASP A 348 -11.83 -21.35 4.96
C ASP A 348 -12.36 -22.61 4.25
N SER A 349 -13.65 -22.87 4.32
CA SER A 349 -14.31 -24.00 3.63
C SER A 349 -14.37 -23.76 2.12
N VAL A 350 -14.61 -22.51 1.69
CA VAL A 350 -14.57 -22.11 0.29
C VAL A 350 -13.14 -22.23 -0.24
N ILE A 351 -12.13 -21.73 0.50
CA ILE A 351 -10.72 -21.88 0.15
C ILE A 351 -10.32 -23.36 0.04
N ALA A 352 -10.76 -24.19 0.98
CA ALA A 352 -10.50 -25.64 0.95
C ALA A 352 -11.18 -26.35 -0.23
N GLY A 353 -12.23 -25.78 -0.79
CA GLY A 353 -12.92 -26.24 -2.00
C GLY A 353 -12.16 -25.97 -3.29
N LEU A 354 -11.15 -25.09 -3.30
CA LEU A 354 -10.30 -24.82 -4.43
C LEU A 354 -9.39 -26.04 -4.75
N PRO A 355 -8.90 -26.16 -6.00
CA PRO A 355 -8.01 -27.26 -6.41
C PRO A 355 -6.56 -27.01 -5.89
N LEU A 356 -6.43 -26.92 -4.56
CA LEU A 356 -5.16 -26.60 -3.89
C LEU A 356 -4.13 -27.68 -4.10
N GLN A 357 -2.96 -27.29 -4.60
CA GLN A 357 -1.76 -28.11 -4.72
C GLN A 357 -0.52 -27.22 -4.55
N LYS A 358 0.65 -27.81 -4.43
CA LYS A 358 1.90 -27.04 -4.35
C LYS A 358 1.98 -26.03 -5.51
N ASP A 359 2.41 -24.81 -5.19
CA ASP A 359 2.58 -23.68 -6.12
C ASP A 359 1.26 -23.18 -6.80
N TYR A 360 0.08 -23.67 -6.35
CA TYR A 360 -1.20 -23.13 -6.82
C TYR A 360 -1.34 -21.67 -6.46
N GLN A 361 -1.80 -20.86 -7.43
CA GLN A 361 -2.08 -19.44 -7.26
C GLN A 361 -3.43 -19.09 -7.88
N LEU A 362 -4.14 -18.17 -7.23
CA LEU A 362 -5.40 -17.64 -7.73
C LEU A 362 -5.50 -16.16 -7.33
N VAL A 363 -5.93 -15.34 -8.27
CA VAL A 363 -6.23 -13.92 -8.01
C VAL A 363 -7.72 -13.71 -8.10
N PHE A 364 -8.27 -13.10 -7.07
CA PHE A 364 -9.71 -12.82 -6.97
C PHE A 364 -9.96 -11.54 -6.18
N GLU A 365 -11.19 -11.07 -6.21
CA GLU A 365 -11.62 -9.90 -5.46
C GLU A 365 -12.23 -10.32 -4.12
N VAL A 366 -12.01 -9.51 -3.09
CA VAL A 366 -12.75 -9.59 -1.82
C VAL A 366 -13.37 -8.23 -1.52
N PRO A 367 -14.60 -8.19 -0.98
CA PRO A 367 -15.20 -6.94 -0.57
C PRO A 367 -14.44 -6.36 0.63
N ASP A 368 -14.08 -5.09 0.56
CA ASP A 368 -13.51 -4.35 1.67
C ASP A 368 -14.60 -3.44 2.28
N MET A 369 -15.07 -3.82 3.44
CA MET A 369 -16.14 -3.12 4.16
C MET A 369 -15.70 -1.74 4.68
N THR A 370 -14.41 -1.47 4.76
CA THR A 370 -13.87 -0.18 5.21
C THR A 370 -13.91 0.85 4.10
N THR A 371 -13.49 0.44 2.89
CA THR A 371 -13.43 1.32 1.73
C THR A 371 -14.68 1.24 0.85
N MET A 372 -15.56 0.27 1.10
CA MET A 372 -16.75 -0.02 0.29
C MET A 372 -16.38 -0.29 -1.19
N LYS A 373 -15.26 -0.95 -1.41
CA LYS A 373 -14.76 -1.35 -2.74
C LYS A 373 -14.31 -2.80 -2.72
N ALA A 374 -14.28 -3.42 -3.89
CA ALA A 374 -13.57 -4.67 -4.04
C ALA A 374 -12.05 -4.43 -4.04
N LYS A 375 -11.31 -5.25 -3.29
CA LYS A 375 -9.85 -5.27 -3.35
C LYS A 375 -9.38 -6.59 -3.96
N MET A 376 -8.38 -6.52 -4.83
CA MET A 376 -7.73 -7.72 -5.35
C MET A 376 -6.80 -8.34 -4.33
N VAL A 377 -6.87 -9.66 -4.22
CA VAL A 377 -5.98 -10.46 -3.38
C VAL A 377 -5.42 -11.63 -4.19
N THR A 378 -4.22 -12.04 -3.81
CA THR A 378 -3.58 -13.22 -4.37
C THR A 378 -3.51 -14.31 -3.32
N LEU A 379 -4.06 -15.47 -3.65
CA LEU A 379 -3.89 -16.71 -2.90
C LEU A 379 -2.67 -17.45 -3.45
N LYS A 380 -1.80 -17.92 -2.55
CA LYS A 380 -0.65 -18.78 -2.88
C LYS A 380 -0.58 -19.96 -1.92
N VAL A 381 -0.33 -21.16 -2.44
CA VAL A 381 0.00 -22.33 -1.62
C VAL A 381 1.52 -22.36 -1.43
N LEU A 382 1.96 -22.15 -0.18
CA LEU A 382 3.38 -22.02 0.18
C LEU A 382 4.08 -23.39 0.42
N GLY A 383 3.32 -24.47 0.52
CA GLY A 383 3.81 -25.83 0.82
C GLY A 383 3.08 -26.46 2.00
N ASN A 384 3.69 -27.47 2.61
CA ASN A 384 3.13 -28.21 3.73
C ASN A 384 3.74 -27.75 5.05
N GLU A 385 2.93 -27.76 6.12
CA GLU A 385 3.36 -27.46 7.49
C GLU A 385 2.53 -28.30 8.48
N MET A 386 3.17 -28.82 9.52
CA MET A 386 2.50 -29.62 10.56
C MET A 386 1.72 -28.72 11.53
N VAL A 387 0.43 -28.97 11.69
CA VAL A 387 -0.43 -28.32 12.68
C VAL A 387 -1.23 -29.38 13.42
N ASN A 388 -1.19 -29.39 14.75
CA ASN A 388 -1.88 -30.38 15.58
C ASN A 388 -1.61 -31.83 15.15
N ALA A 389 -0.33 -32.16 14.86
CA ALA A 389 0.12 -33.45 14.35
C ALA A 389 -0.54 -33.88 13.00
N LYS A 390 -1.06 -32.95 12.23
CA LYS A 390 -1.63 -33.17 10.90
C LYS A 390 -0.83 -32.42 9.85
N ASP A 391 -0.54 -33.05 8.73
CA ASP A 391 0.11 -32.40 7.58
C ASP A 391 -0.93 -31.53 6.87
N CYS A 392 -0.67 -30.22 6.79
CA CYS A 392 -1.60 -29.22 6.26
C CYS A 392 -0.95 -28.41 5.14
N LEU A 393 -1.70 -28.10 4.10
CA LEU A 393 -1.31 -27.12 3.10
C LEU A 393 -1.37 -25.72 3.72
N LYS A 394 -0.27 -24.99 3.67
CA LYS A 394 -0.19 -23.59 4.08
C LYS A 394 -0.59 -22.71 2.91
N VAL A 395 -1.72 -22.02 3.07
CA VAL A 395 -2.34 -21.16 2.04
C VAL A 395 -2.33 -19.73 2.54
N GLU A 396 -1.64 -18.84 1.83
CA GLU A 396 -1.56 -17.43 2.16
C GLU A 396 -2.40 -16.60 1.19
N ILE A 397 -3.13 -15.61 1.72
CA ILE A 397 -3.92 -14.64 0.95
C ILE A 397 -3.41 -13.25 1.31
N LYS A 398 -2.97 -12.48 0.31
CA LYS A 398 -2.45 -11.11 0.46
C LYS A 398 -3.01 -10.18 -0.60
N ALA A 399 -3.21 -8.91 -0.25
CA ALA A 399 -3.56 -7.88 -1.21
C ALA A 399 -2.40 -7.56 -2.16
N ASN A 400 -1.15 -7.56 -1.65
CA ASN A 400 0.09 -7.47 -2.41
C ASN A 400 1.25 -8.01 -1.56
N GLU A 401 2.43 -8.20 -2.16
CA GLU A 401 3.59 -8.78 -1.46
C GLU A 401 4.06 -7.96 -0.24
N ASN A 402 3.83 -6.65 -0.26
CA ASN A 402 4.22 -5.73 0.81
C ASN A 402 3.07 -5.44 1.80
N SER A 403 1.91 -6.08 1.65
CA SER A 403 0.76 -5.86 2.52
C SER A 403 0.95 -6.56 3.86
N ASN A 404 0.73 -5.83 4.96
CA ASN A 404 0.58 -6.42 6.28
C ASN A 404 -0.79 -7.11 6.44
N ASP A 405 -1.77 -6.78 5.59
CA ASP A 405 -3.07 -7.43 5.55
C ASP A 405 -2.92 -8.79 4.88
N ASN A 406 -2.73 -9.81 5.69
CA ASN A 406 -2.61 -11.18 5.23
C ASN A 406 -3.48 -12.10 6.07
N THR A 407 -4.01 -13.11 5.39
CA THR A 407 -4.70 -14.24 6.02
C THR A 407 -3.97 -15.52 5.61
N THR A 408 -3.63 -16.36 6.58
CA THR A 408 -2.99 -17.65 6.32
C THR A 408 -3.85 -18.78 6.89
N PHE A 409 -4.13 -19.78 6.07
CA PHE A 409 -4.85 -20.99 6.45
C PHE A 409 -3.91 -22.19 6.42
N TRP A 410 -4.08 -23.10 7.35
CA TRP A 410 -3.47 -24.45 7.34
C TRP A 410 -4.61 -25.46 7.10
N ILE A 411 -4.75 -25.89 5.86
CA ILE A 411 -5.84 -26.74 5.40
C ILE A 411 -5.38 -28.19 5.34
N ASN A 412 -6.05 -29.04 6.07
CA ASN A 412 -5.83 -30.48 5.99
C ASN A 412 -6.34 -31.00 4.62
N PRO A 413 -5.47 -31.59 3.78
CA PRO A 413 -5.85 -31.99 2.42
C PRO A 413 -6.86 -33.16 2.39
N THR A 414 -6.92 -33.97 3.45
CA THR A 414 -7.82 -35.12 3.56
C THR A 414 -9.23 -34.70 4.01
N THR A 415 -9.31 -33.91 5.08
CA THR A 415 -10.61 -33.47 5.63
C THR A 415 -11.17 -32.26 4.93
N LYS A 416 -10.35 -31.52 4.15
CA LYS A 416 -10.68 -30.24 3.52
C LYS A 416 -11.17 -29.21 4.53
N MET A 417 -10.54 -29.16 5.70
CA MET A 417 -10.86 -28.21 6.78
C MET A 417 -9.61 -27.49 7.23
N ALA A 418 -9.78 -26.23 7.63
CA ALA A 418 -8.71 -25.48 8.26
C ALA A 418 -8.50 -25.94 9.71
N GLU A 419 -7.28 -26.38 10.03
CA GLU A 419 -6.87 -26.73 11.40
C GLU A 419 -6.41 -25.47 12.15
N LYS A 420 -5.93 -24.47 11.41
CA LYS A 420 -5.49 -23.17 11.95
C LYS A 420 -5.70 -22.06 10.92
N MET A 421 -6.00 -20.87 11.39
CA MET A 421 -5.99 -19.63 10.62
C MET A 421 -5.25 -18.55 11.40
N THR A 422 -4.52 -17.70 10.70
CA THR A 422 -4.01 -16.44 11.24
C THR A 422 -4.39 -15.30 10.31
N GLN A 423 -4.75 -14.15 10.90
CA GLN A 423 -5.07 -12.95 10.14
C GLN A 423 -4.46 -11.73 10.84
N VAL A 424 -3.85 -10.84 10.07
CA VAL A 424 -3.46 -9.51 10.55
C VAL A 424 -4.58 -8.54 10.22
N ILE A 425 -5.03 -7.76 11.20
CA ILE A 425 -6.13 -6.80 11.09
C ILE A 425 -5.57 -5.38 11.18
N PRO A 426 -5.29 -4.71 10.04
CA PRO A 426 -4.69 -3.37 10.04
C PRO A 426 -5.55 -2.33 10.75
N ALA A 427 -6.87 -2.41 10.62
CA ALA A 427 -7.83 -1.51 11.26
C ALA A 427 -7.76 -1.53 12.81
N MET A 428 -7.21 -2.60 13.39
CA MET A 428 -7.00 -2.76 14.83
C MET A 428 -5.51 -2.55 15.22
N GLY A 429 -4.78 -1.70 14.52
CA GLY A 429 -3.37 -1.43 14.80
C GLY A 429 -2.44 -2.62 14.49
N ASN A 430 -2.73 -3.38 13.45
CA ASN A 430 -2.07 -4.62 13.05
C ASN A 430 -2.24 -5.74 14.11
N ALA A 431 -3.40 -5.80 14.78
CA ALA A 431 -3.73 -6.92 15.65
C ALA A 431 -3.60 -8.23 14.88
N LYS A 432 -3.07 -9.26 15.55
CA LYS A 432 -2.98 -10.60 14.99
C LYS A 432 -4.05 -11.48 15.60
N MET A 433 -4.93 -11.99 14.77
CA MET A 433 -5.92 -12.99 15.15
C MET A 433 -5.41 -14.39 14.81
N THR A 434 -5.52 -15.31 15.75
CA THR A 434 -5.21 -16.73 15.53
C THR A 434 -6.43 -17.55 15.94
N VAL A 435 -6.91 -18.40 15.02
CA VAL A 435 -7.99 -19.36 15.26
C VAL A 435 -7.42 -20.76 15.09
N THR A 436 -7.58 -21.61 16.10
CA THR A 436 -7.07 -22.98 16.10
C THR A 436 -8.18 -23.95 16.46
N ARG A 437 -8.35 -24.98 15.65
CA ARG A 437 -9.36 -26.03 15.88
C ARG A 437 -8.98 -26.86 17.11
N ILE A 438 -9.98 -27.18 17.96
CA ILE A 438 -9.84 -28.03 19.15
C ILE A 438 -10.18 -29.47 18.78
#